data_f5c62c34b591fabcd82f34279d515922
#
_entry.id   f5c62c34b591fabcd82f34279d515922
#
_cell.length_a   1.000
_cell.length_b   1.000
_cell.length_c   1.000
_cell.angle_alpha   90.00
_cell.angle_beta   90.00
_cell.angle_gamma   90.00
#
_symmetry.space_group_name_H-M   'P 1'
#
loop_
_entity.id
_entity.type
_entity.pdbx_description
1 polymer ?
#
loop_
_entity_poly.entity_id
_entity_poly.type
_entity_poly.pdbx_seq_one_letter_code
_entity_poly.pdbx_strand_id
1 'polypeptide(L)'
;MPTVREFWDGRAQDYDAQVGAHYAQAYEKTAACFQKYLRPTDTVLDFACGTGIVTLAVAPEVRSVRAIDVSDEMVRRAQEKAGRQGAENVTVTQTDLFDASLAEGSFDAVLACNVLLYIEDRSAALARIRALLKPQGTLLLVSDCLGEGLTRERVRKWLAYKTGKRPFVAFDTMRSLERSVADAGFAVLERENLFPSPPNLFLAAQKE
;
A
#
# COMPACT_ATOMS: atom_id res chain seq x y z
N MET A 1 12.01 8.13 19.25
CA MET A 1 10.96 7.66 18.33
C MET A 1 11.62 6.66 17.38
N PRO A 2 11.09 5.45 17.18
CA PRO A 2 11.67 4.51 16.24
C PRO A 2 11.60 5.08 14.82
N THR A 3 12.55 4.72 13.99
CA THR A 3 12.46 4.96 12.55
C THR A 3 11.30 4.15 11.96
N VAL A 4 10.86 4.49 10.75
CA VAL A 4 9.80 3.71 10.03
C VAL A 4 10.25 2.25 9.87
N ARG A 5 11.51 2.04 9.47
CA ARG A 5 12.11 0.70 9.31
C ARG A 5 12.06 -0.10 10.61
N GLU A 6 12.66 0.40 11.70
CA GLU A 6 12.68 -0.28 13.01
C GLU A 6 11.28 -0.61 13.52
N PHE A 7 10.32 0.28 13.28
CA PHE A 7 8.94 0.06 13.70
C PHE A 7 8.28 -1.12 12.97
N TRP A 8 8.52 -1.26 11.67
CA TRP A 8 7.95 -2.35 10.88
C TRP A 8 8.74 -3.66 11.01
N ASP A 9 10.07 -3.60 11.15
CA ASP A 9 10.89 -4.78 11.48
C ASP A 9 10.39 -5.47 12.76
N GLY A 10 10.10 -4.67 13.82
CA GLY A 10 9.57 -5.20 15.07
C GLY A 10 8.16 -5.79 14.99
N ARG A 11 7.43 -5.58 13.89
CA ARG A 11 6.06 -6.11 13.68
C ARG A 11 5.98 -7.24 12.69
N ALA A 12 7.00 -7.43 11.88
CA ALA A 12 6.97 -8.39 10.79
C ALA A 12 6.65 -9.80 11.27
N GLN A 13 7.13 -10.19 12.46
CA GLN A 13 6.94 -11.54 12.99
C GLN A 13 5.47 -11.94 13.14
N ASP A 14 4.66 -11.06 13.67
CA ASP A 14 3.27 -11.34 14.02
C ASP A 14 2.27 -10.76 13.03
N TYR A 15 2.76 -10.06 11.99
CA TYR A 15 1.92 -9.29 11.07
C TYR A 15 0.84 -10.13 10.39
N ASP A 16 1.22 -11.24 9.78
CA ASP A 16 0.28 -12.12 9.07
C ASP A 16 -0.76 -12.74 10.00
N ALA A 17 -0.36 -13.12 11.22
CA ALA A 17 -1.28 -13.64 12.23
C ALA A 17 -2.30 -12.57 12.67
N GLN A 18 -1.85 -11.33 12.85
CA GLN A 18 -2.72 -10.20 13.20
C GLN A 18 -3.69 -9.86 12.05
N VAL A 19 -3.21 -9.85 10.81
CA VAL A 19 -4.06 -9.64 9.62
C VAL A 19 -5.10 -10.76 9.52
N GLY A 20 -4.67 -12.02 9.60
CA GLY A 20 -5.57 -13.17 9.52
C GLY A 20 -6.66 -13.16 10.60
N ALA A 21 -6.31 -12.76 11.83
CA ALA A 21 -7.26 -12.72 12.94
C ALA A 21 -8.32 -11.60 12.84
N HIS A 22 -7.96 -10.44 12.22
CA HIS A 22 -8.81 -9.24 12.33
C HIS A 22 -9.18 -8.60 11.00
N TYR A 23 -8.39 -8.82 9.94
CA TYR A 23 -8.50 -8.08 8.68
C TYR A 23 -8.52 -8.97 7.43
N ALA A 24 -8.59 -10.30 7.56
CA ALA A 24 -8.56 -11.23 6.43
C ALA A 24 -9.56 -10.83 5.32
N GLN A 25 -10.82 -10.60 5.71
CA GLN A 25 -11.86 -10.19 4.77
C GLN A 25 -11.56 -8.85 4.06
N ALA A 26 -10.94 -7.89 4.76
CA ALA A 26 -10.55 -6.62 4.14
C ALA A 26 -9.45 -6.81 3.11
N TYR A 27 -8.47 -7.67 3.38
CA TYR A 27 -7.40 -8.00 2.44
C TYR A 27 -7.90 -8.80 1.23
N GLU A 28 -8.82 -9.74 1.42
CA GLU A 28 -9.49 -10.45 0.33
C GLU A 28 -10.24 -9.49 -0.59
N LYS A 29 -11.02 -8.57 -0.03
CA LYS A 29 -11.72 -7.53 -0.79
C LYS A 29 -10.73 -6.60 -1.50
N THR A 30 -9.63 -6.21 -0.84
CA THR A 30 -8.56 -5.39 -1.44
C THR A 30 -8.01 -6.07 -2.69
N ALA A 31 -7.62 -7.34 -2.59
CA ALA A 31 -7.13 -8.10 -3.73
C ALA A 31 -8.16 -8.17 -4.87
N ALA A 32 -9.41 -8.49 -4.54
CA ALA A 32 -10.49 -8.56 -5.52
C ALA A 32 -10.75 -7.19 -6.21
N CYS A 33 -10.67 -6.08 -5.47
CA CYS A 33 -10.78 -4.75 -6.06
C CYS A 33 -9.61 -4.42 -6.98
N PHE A 34 -8.39 -4.77 -6.59
CA PHE A 34 -7.20 -4.54 -7.41
C PHE A 34 -7.25 -5.36 -8.70
N GLN A 35 -7.64 -6.63 -8.63
CA GLN A 35 -7.74 -7.53 -9.79
C GLN A 35 -8.68 -7.02 -10.89
N LYS A 36 -9.71 -6.22 -10.57
CA LYS A 36 -10.59 -5.59 -11.58
C LYS A 36 -9.83 -4.70 -12.57
N TYR A 37 -8.68 -4.14 -12.17
CA TYR A 37 -7.91 -3.15 -12.94
C TYR A 37 -6.59 -3.70 -13.48
N LEU A 38 -6.25 -4.95 -13.17
CA LEU A 38 -5.01 -5.60 -13.58
C LEU A 38 -5.23 -6.50 -14.80
N ARG A 39 -4.19 -6.61 -15.64
CA ARG A 39 -4.19 -7.41 -16.85
C ARG A 39 -2.97 -8.34 -16.88
N PRO A 40 -3.05 -9.50 -17.55
CA PRO A 40 -1.91 -10.44 -17.66
C PRO A 40 -0.65 -9.87 -18.33
N THR A 41 -0.77 -8.71 -18.98
CA THR A 41 0.37 -8.01 -19.63
C THR A 41 1.03 -6.97 -18.73
N ASP A 42 0.46 -6.69 -17.56
CA ASP A 42 0.87 -5.55 -16.74
C ASP A 42 2.17 -5.83 -15.95
N THR A 43 3.00 -4.81 -15.86
CA THR A 43 4.11 -4.71 -14.92
C THR A 43 3.66 -3.82 -13.76
N VAL A 44 3.65 -4.38 -12.58
CA VAL A 44 3.07 -3.76 -11.37
C VAL A 44 4.17 -3.42 -10.37
N LEU A 45 4.09 -2.24 -9.75
CA LEU A 45 4.84 -1.89 -8.54
C LEU A 45 3.93 -2.06 -7.33
N ASP A 46 4.34 -2.85 -6.33
CA ASP A 46 3.69 -2.89 -5.02
C ASP A 46 4.54 -2.10 -4.01
N PHE A 47 4.09 -0.89 -3.69
CA PHE A 47 4.77 0.05 -2.82
C PHE A 47 4.42 -0.19 -1.36
N ALA A 48 5.45 -0.44 -0.53
CA ALA A 48 5.35 -0.86 0.85
C ALA A 48 4.55 -2.18 0.99
N CYS A 49 5.04 -3.20 0.29
CA CYS A 49 4.38 -4.49 0.16
C CYS A 49 4.24 -5.27 1.47
N GLY A 50 4.94 -4.87 2.53
CA GLY A 50 4.97 -5.58 3.80
C GLY A 50 5.41 -7.02 3.62
N THR A 51 4.68 -7.95 4.19
CA THR A 51 4.93 -9.40 4.07
C THR A 51 4.43 -10.02 2.76
N GLY A 52 4.00 -9.20 1.79
CA GLY A 52 3.60 -9.65 0.46
C GLY A 52 2.19 -10.26 0.35
N ILE A 53 1.28 -9.99 1.30
CA ILE A 53 -0.09 -10.57 1.26
C ILE A 53 -0.80 -10.15 -0.03
N VAL A 54 -0.84 -8.86 -0.34
CA VAL A 54 -1.50 -8.34 -1.56
C VAL A 54 -0.67 -8.65 -2.80
N THR A 55 0.66 -8.49 -2.73
CA THR A 55 1.60 -8.86 -3.81
C THR A 55 1.30 -10.24 -4.37
N LEU A 56 1.24 -11.25 -3.49
CA LEU A 56 1.05 -12.65 -3.88
C LEU A 56 -0.37 -12.95 -4.35
N ALA A 57 -1.35 -12.22 -3.84
CA ALA A 57 -2.74 -12.35 -4.29
C ALA A 57 -2.97 -11.82 -5.71
N VAL A 58 -2.21 -10.80 -6.13
CA VAL A 58 -2.33 -10.22 -7.49
C VAL A 58 -1.33 -10.81 -8.49
N ALA A 59 -0.26 -11.41 -8.03
CA ALA A 59 0.80 -11.95 -8.89
C ALA A 59 0.31 -12.88 -10.01
N PRO A 60 -0.67 -13.79 -9.78
CA PRO A 60 -1.19 -14.67 -10.84
C PRO A 60 -1.89 -13.93 -11.99
N GLU A 61 -2.36 -12.69 -11.77
CA GLU A 61 -3.15 -11.92 -12.71
C GLU A 61 -2.32 -11.00 -13.62
N VAL A 62 -0.99 -10.93 -13.40
CA VAL A 62 -0.13 -9.94 -14.05
C VAL A 62 1.15 -10.58 -14.61
N ARG A 63 1.81 -9.87 -15.53
CA ARG A 63 3.09 -10.32 -16.09
C ARG A 63 4.18 -10.37 -15.03
N SER A 64 4.31 -9.32 -14.22
CA SER A 64 5.33 -9.25 -13.18
C SER A 64 4.96 -8.24 -12.10
N VAL A 65 5.41 -8.53 -10.88
CA VAL A 65 5.31 -7.60 -9.74
C VAL A 65 6.71 -7.29 -9.22
N ARG A 66 7.04 -6.00 -9.17
CA ARG A 66 8.14 -5.47 -8.39
C ARG A 66 7.59 -4.98 -7.06
N ALA A 67 7.87 -5.69 -5.98
CA ALA A 67 7.43 -5.34 -4.64
C ALA A 67 8.58 -4.70 -3.87
N ILE A 68 8.30 -3.59 -3.20
CA ILE A 68 9.31 -2.86 -2.41
C ILE A 68 8.79 -2.57 -1.00
N ASP A 69 9.68 -2.65 -0.02
CA ASP A 69 9.43 -2.21 1.35
C ASP A 69 10.74 -1.70 1.99
N VAL A 70 10.64 -0.77 2.94
CA VAL A 70 11.81 -0.24 3.66
C VAL A 70 12.29 -1.17 4.78
N SER A 71 11.44 -2.09 5.23
CA SER A 71 11.71 -3.04 6.31
C SER A 71 12.37 -4.30 5.76
N ASP A 72 13.56 -4.64 6.25
CA ASP A 72 14.27 -5.88 5.87
C ASP A 72 13.48 -7.12 6.27
N GLU A 73 12.87 -7.10 7.45
CA GLU A 73 12.12 -8.23 7.97
C GLU A 73 10.82 -8.48 7.19
N MET A 74 10.14 -7.41 6.74
CA MET A 74 8.99 -7.54 5.85
C MET A 74 9.40 -8.15 4.51
N VAL A 75 10.46 -7.61 3.89
CA VAL A 75 11.01 -8.10 2.62
C VAL A 75 11.40 -9.57 2.71
N ARG A 76 12.14 -9.96 3.75
CA ARG A 76 12.53 -11.35 3.97
C ARG A 76 11.32 -12.29 4.01
N ARG A 77 10.26 -11.90 4.73
CA ARG A 77 9.01 -12.69 4.81
C ARG A 77 8.27 -12.76 3.49
N ALA A 78 8.22 -11.65 2.76
CA ALA A 78 7.60 -11.63 1.43
C ALA A 78 8.36 -12.54 0.46
N GLN A 79 9.70 -12.50 0.46
CA GLN A 79 10.55 -13.38 -0.35
C GLN A 79 10.34 -14.86 0.00
N GLU A 80 10.31 -15.21 1.29
CA GLU A 80 10.05 -16.57 1.76
C GLU A 80 8.68 -17.09 1.31
N LYS A 81 7.65 -16.23 1.37
CA LYS A 81 6.31 -16.59 0.90
C LYS A 81 6.26 -16.75 -0.62
N ALA A 82 6.87 -15.84 -1.37
CA ALA A 82 6.97 -15.92 -2.83
C ALA A 82 7.66 -17.22 -3.27
N GLY A 83 8.78 -17.57 -2.64
CA GLY A 83 9.48 -18.81 -2.91
C GLY A 83 8.67 -20.07 -2.58
N ARG A 84 7.96 -20.08 -1.43
CA ARG A 84 7.09 -21.22 -1.06
C ARG A 84 5.88 -21.40 -1.99
N GLN A 85 5.38 -20.32 -2.58
CA GLN A 85 4.25 -20.35 -3.51
C GLN A 85 4.69 -20.52 -4.98
N GLY A 86 6.00 -20.52 -5.27
CA GLY A 86 6.51 -20.60 -6.64
C GLY A 86 6.15 -19.37 -7.49
N ALA A 87 6.06 -18.18 -6.88
CA ALA A 87 5.70 -16.95 -7.56
C ALA A 87 6.91 -16.37 -8.31
N GLU A 88 7.28 -16.97 -9.44
CA GLU A 88 8.47 -16.64 -10.24
C GLU A 88 8.43 -15.24 -10.87
N ASN A 89 7.23 -14.68 -11.04
CA ASN A 89 7.02 -13.34 -11.57
C ASN A 89 7.06 -12.23 -10.52
N VAL A 90 7.41 -12.53 -9.26
CA VAL A 90 7.51 -11.57 -8.16
C VAL A 90 8.97 -11.32 -7.79
N THR A 91 9.38 -10.06 -7.80
CA THR A 91 10.68 -9.62 -7.27
C THR A 91 10.45 -8.71 -6.08
N VAL A 92 10.97 -9.10 -4.91
CA VAL A 92 10.85 -8.30 -3.67
C VAL A 92 12.21 -7.70 -3.32
N THR A 93 12.27 -6.39 -3.11
CA THR A 93 13.51 -5.64 -2.84
C THR A 93 13.34 -4.70 -1.65
N GLN A 94 14.35 -4.67 -0.77
CA GLN A 94 14.40 -3.67 0.30
C GLN A 94 14.86 -2.34 -0.28
N THR A 95 13.91 -1.41 -0.44
CA THR A 95 14.16 -0.06 -0.93
C THR A 95 12.95 0.85 -0.66
N ASP A 96 13.09 2.14 -0.97
CA ASP A 96 11.99 3.10 -0.87
C ASP A 96 11.45 3.52 -2.25
N LEU A 97 10.38 4.31 -2.22
CA LEU A 97 9.69 4.79 -3.43
C LEU A 97 10.57 5.69 -4.32
N PHE A 98 11.57 6.35 -3.72
CA PHE A 98 12.43 7.34 -4.41
C PHE A 98 13.72 6.73 -4.96
N ASP A 99 13.91 5.43 -4.85
CA ASP A 99 15.06 4.73 -5.40
C ASP A 99 15.21 4.97 -6.91
N ALA A 100 16.41 5.31 -7.33
CA ALA A 100 16.73 5.60 -8.73
C ALA A 100 16.58 4.40 -9.68
N SER A 101 16.59 3.17 -9.13
CA SER A 101 16.36 1.94 -9.92
C SER A 101 14.90 1.77 -10.35
N LEU A 102 13.98 2.56 -9.80
CA LEU A 102 12.59 2.63 -10.23
C LEU A 102 12.48 3.62 -11.40
N ALA A 103 12.48 3.11 -12.61
CA ALA A 103 12.41 3.95 -13.81
C ALA A 103 11.03 4.60 -13.98
N GLU A 104 11.01 5.86 -14.38
CA GLU A 104 9.77 6.58 -14.71
C GLU A 104 9.06 5.95 -15.92
N GLY A 105 7.73 5.99 -15.91
CA GLY A 105 6.92 5.46 -16.99
C GLY A 105 7.06 3.96 -17.22
N SER A 106 7.47 3.18 -16.22
CA SER A 106 7.76 1.75 -16.37
C SER A 106 6.63 0.81 -15.87
N PHE A 107 5.69 1.33 -15.08
CA PHE A 107 4.64 0.51 -14.47
C PHE A 107 3.26 0.78 -15.08
N ASP A 108 2.51 -0.29 -15.36
CA ASP A 108 1.11 -0.20 -15.80
C ASP A 108 0.19 0.10 -14.61
N ALA A 109 0.51 -0.43 -13.43
CA ALA A 109 -0.17 -0.13 -12.19
C ALA A 109 0.81 0.03 -11.01
N VAL A 110 0.43 0.86 -10.04
CA VAL A 110 1.08 0.97 -8.73
C VAL A 110 0.06 0.64 -7.64
N LEU A 111 0.38 -0.33 -6.79
CA LEU A 111 -0.40 -0.67 -5.61
C LEU A 111 0.16 0.10 -4.41
N ALA A 112 -0.74 0.67 -3.60
CA ALA A 112 -0.40 1.37 -2.36
C ALA A 112 -1.39 0.96 -1.25
N CYS A 113 -1.12 -0.17 -0.59
CA CYS A 113 -2.03 -0.75 0.40
C CYS A 113 -1.62 -0.34 1.83
N ASN A 114 -2.45 0.49 2.47
CA ASN A 114 -2.27 0.96 3.85
C ASN A 114 -0.91 1.61 4.13
N VAL A 115 -0.33 2.30 3.14
CA VAL A 115 0.97 2.96 3.25
C VAL A 115 0.86 4.48 3.35
N LEU A 116 -0.01 5.14 2.54
CA LEU A 116 -0.04 6.61 2.45
C LEU A 116 -0.37 7.30 3.79
N LEU A 117 -1.06 6.61 4.69
CA LEU A 117 -1.31 7.14 6.04
C LEU A 117 -0.02 7.23 6.90
N TYR A 118 1.08 6.62 6.48
CA TYR A 118 2.38 6.67 7.17
C TYR A 118 3.42 7.55 6.46
N ILE A 119 3.03 8.19 5.35
CA ILE A 119 3.90 9.09 4.59
C ILE A 119 3.63 10.54 5.00
N GLU A 120 4.68 11.22 5.48
CA GLU A 120 4.59 12.61 5.93
C GLU A 120 4.45 13.56 4.74
N ASP A 121 5.31 13.45 3.73
CA ASP A 121 5.18 14.17 2.46
C ASP A 121 4.42 13.32 1.42
N ARG A 122 3.11 13.30 1.58
CA ARG A 122 2.22 12.57 0.67
C ARG A 122 2.22 13.15 -0.74
N SER A 123 2.37 14.45 -0.86
CA SER A 123 2.38 15.13 -2.17
C SER A 123 3.57 14.65 -2.99
N ALA A 124 4.77 14.59 -2.41
CA ALA A 124 5.95 14.04 -3.08
C ALA A 124 5.76 12.56 -3.44
N ALA A 125 5.18 11.75 -2.54
CA ALA A 125 4.93 10.33 -2.80
C ALA A 125 3.95 10.13 -3.96
N LEU A 126 2.83 10.85 -3.99
CA LEU A 126 1.85 10.76 -5.08
C LEU A 126 2.43 11.28 -6.41
N ALA A 127 3.21 12.36 -6.40
CA ALA A 127 3.91 12.85 -7.58
C ALA A 127 4.92 11.80 -8.12
N ARG A 128 5.65 11.14 -7.22
CA ARG A 128 6.58 10.06 -7.61
C ARG A 128 5.83 8.84 -8.16
N ILE A 129 4.75 8.40 -7.55
CA ILE A 129 3.89 7.33 -8.08
C ILE A 129 3.41 7.70 -9.49
N ARG A 130 2.96 8.94 -9.68
CA ARG A 130 2.52 9.42 -10.99
C ARG A 130 3.67 9.39 -12.03
N ALA A 131 4.88 9.76 -11.64
CA ALA A 131 6.05 9.69 -12.53
C ALA A 131 6.38 8.24 -12.92
N LEU A 132 6.30 7.29 -11.98
CA LEU A 132 6.57 5.87 -12.22
C LEU A 132 5.56 5.19 -13.14
N LEU A 133 4.32 5.65 -13.13
CA LEU A 133 3.25 5.12 -13.97
C LEU A 133 3.44 5.53 -15.44
N LYS A 134 3.19 4.58 -16.34
CA LYS A 134 3.01 4.84 -17.78
C LYS A 134 1.87 5.83 -18.02
N PRO A 135 1.76 6.44 -19.22
CA PRO A 135 0.54 7.15 -19.63
C PRO A 135 -0.68 6.24 -19.46
N GLN A 136 -1.77 6.76 -18.89
CA GLN A 136 -2.98 6.00 -18.56
C GLN A 136 -2.80 4.87 -17.54
N GLY A 137 -1.64 4.77 -16.89
CA GLY A 137 -1.39 3.81 -15.81
C GLY A 137 -2.25 4.09 -14.57
N THR A 138 -2.47 3.09 -13.75
CA THR A 138 -3.46 3.14 -12.66
C THR A 138 -2.80 3.06 -11.28
N LEU A 139 -3.16 3.98 -10.39
CA LEU A 139 -2.92 3.86 -8.94
C LEU A 139 -4.08 3.09 -8.31
N LEU A 140 -3.78 1.97 -7.66
CA LEU A 140 -4.70 1.18 -6.86
C LEU A 140 -4.34 1.36 -5.38
N LEU A 141 -5.14 2.17 -4.71
CA LEU A 141 -4.90 2.61 -3.34
C LEU A 141 -5.91 2.00 -2.38
N VAL A 142 -5.44 1.51 -1.24
CA VAL A 142 -6.28 1.23 -0.07
C VAL A 142 -5.67 1.91 1.15
N SER A 143 -6.47 2.58 1.97
CA SER A 143 -5.98 3.23 3.19
C SER A 143 -7.03 3.35 4.27
N ASP A 144 -6.62 3.08 5.51
CA ASP A 144 -7.41 3.41 6.70
C ASP A 144 -7.64 4.92 6.79
N CYS A 145 -8.91 5.33 6.87
CA CYS A 145 -9.31 6.71 7.06
C CYS A 145 -9.59 7.01 8.53
N LEU A 146 -8.51 7.18 9.29
CA LEU A 146 -8.55 7.38 10.75
C LEU A 146 -9.21 8.72 11.18
N GLY A 147 -9.44 9.63 10.25
CA GLY A 147 -10.12 10.91 10.49
C GLY A 147 -11.64 10.80 10.56
N GLU A 148 -12.22 9.67 10.08
CA GLU A 148 -13.67 9.42 10.15
C GLU A 148 -14.08 9.02 11.56
N GLY A 149 -14.62 9.99 12.32
CA GLY A 149 -15.14 9.77 13.67
C GLY A 149 -14.08 9.45 14.74
N LEU A 150 -14.53 9.18 15.96
CA LEU A 150 -13.70 8.79 17.10
C LEU A 150 -13.71 7.27 17.26
N THR A 151 -12.78 6.59 16.63
CA THR A 151 -12.59 5.14 16.77
C THR A 151 -11.56 4.81 17.84
N ARG A 152 -11.63 3.64 18.45
CA ARG A 152 -10.60 3.15 19.39
C ARG A 152 -9.22 3.10 18.70
N GLU A 153 -9.20 2.70 17.45
CA GLU A 153 -7.99 2.62 16.64
C GLU A 153 -7.36 4.00 16.41
N ARG A 154 -8.17 5.02 16.09
CA ARG A 154 -7.71 6.42 15.99
C ARG A 154 -7.04 6.89 17.28
N VAL A 155 -7.72 6.70 18.42
CA VAL A 155 -7.18 7.13 19.72
C VAL A 155 -5.88 6.38 20.05
N ARG A 156 -5.84 5.08 19.84
CA ARG A 156 -4.66 4.23 20.07
C ARG A 156 -3.49 4.68 19.21
N LYS A 157 -3.68 4.88 17.92
CA LYS A 157 -2.63 5.32 16.98
C LYS A 157 -2.17 6.75 17.30
N TRP A 158 -3.11 7.66 17.61
CA TRP A 158 -2.77 9.03 18.00
C TRP A 158 -1.92 9.07 19.28
N LEU A 159 -2.32 8.35 20.33
CA LEU A 159 -1.60 8.31 21.59
C LEU A 159 -0.20 7.69 21.41
N ALA A 160 -0.09 6.61 20.63
CA ALA A 160 1.20 5.99 20.35
C ALA A 160 2.14 6.92 19.55
N TYR A 161 1.61 7.71 18.60
CA TYR A 161 2.37 8.73 17.88
C TYR A 161 2.81 9.86 18.83
N LYS A 162 1.90 10.44 19.62
CA LYS A 162 2.21 11.52 20.57
C LYS A 162 3.19 11.11 21.66
N THR A 163 3.22 9.86 22.05
CA THR A 163 4.18 9.32 23.06
C THR A 163 5.48 8.79 22.43
N GLY A 164 5.70 9.00 21.12
CA GLY A 164 6.93 8.56 20.44
C GLY A 164 7.08 7.05 20.28
N LYS A 165 6.02 6.27 20.50
CA LYS A 165 6.02 4.80 20.38
C LYS A 165 5.84 4.30 18.95
N ARG A 166 5.54 5.21 18.02
CA ARG A 166 5.41 4.92 16.59
C ARG A 166 5.81 6.12 15.74
N PRO A 167 6.22 5.92 14.49
CA PRO A 167 6.45 7.00 13.53
C PRO A 167 5.14 7.70 13.15
N PHE A 168 5.25 8.68 12.24
CA PHE A 168 4.14 9.47 11.73
C PHE A 168 2.92 8.62 11.35
N VAL A 169 1.74 9.17 11.59
CA VAL A 169 0.45 8.62 11.11
C VAL A 169 -0.51 9.78 10.82
N ALA A 170 -1.07 9.78 9.62
CA ALA A 170 -2.11 10.72 9.20
C ALA A 170 -3.49 10.32 9.72
N PHE A 171 -4.36 11.30 9.87
CA PHE A 171 -5.76 11.13 10.29
C PHE A 171 -6.70 11.68 9.21
N ASP A 172 -6.62 11.06 8.02
CA ASP A 172 -7.44 11.43 6.90
C ASP A 172 -8.88 10.98 7.05
N THR A 173 -9.78 11.75 6.46
CA THR A 173 -11.10 11.29 6.06
C THR A 173 -11.02 10.68 4.65
N MET A 174 -12.02 9.87 4.28
CA MET A 174 -12.10 9.35 2.90
C MET A 174 -12.06 10.49 1.88
N ARG A 175 -12.77 11.59 2.17
CA ARG A 175 -12.83 12.76 1.29
C ARG A 175 -11.49 13.50 1.17
N SER A 176 -10.73 13.65 2.28
CA SER A 176 -9.43 14.32 2.24
C SER A 176 -8.40 13.50 1.47
N LEU A 177 -8.42 12.17 1.62
CA LEU A 177 -7.53 11.28 0.90
C LEU A 177 -7.85 11.27 -0.60
N GLU A 178 -9.12 11.12 -0.98
CA GLU A 178 -9.58 11.20 -2.37
C GLU A 178 -9.16 12.53 -3.03
N ARG A 179 -9.34 13.65 -2.33
CA ARG A 179 -8.90 14.96 -2.81
C ARG A 179 -7.38 15.00 -3.02
N SER A 180 -6.59 14.48 -2.10
CA SER A 180 -5.12 14.46 -2.25
C SER A 180 -4.69 13.68 -3.50
N VAL A 181 -5.39 12.59 -3.85
CA VAL A 181 -5.12 11.81 -5.07
C VAL A 181 -5.51 12.62 -6.32
N ALA A 182 -6.69 13.26 -6.32
CA ALA A 182 -7.14 14.08 -7.44
C ALA A 182 -6.21 15.29 -7.66
N ASP A 183 -5.83 16.00 -6.58
CA ASP A 183 -4.91 17.15 -6.64
C ASP A 183 -3.51 16.78 -7.16
N ALA A 184 -3.13 15.50 -7.07
CA ALA A 184 -1.89 14.96 -7.62
C ALA A 184 -1.96 14.63 -9.13
N GLY A 185 -3.09 14.91 -9.81
CA GLY A 185 -3.28 14.70 -11.26
C GLY A 185 -3.71 13.28 -11.60
N PHE A 186 -4.60 12.71 -10.78
CA PHE A 186 -5.25 11.44 -11.05
C PHE A 186 -6.76 11.61 -11.20
N ALA A 187 -7.34 11.00 -12.22
CA ALA A 187 -8.78 10.84 -12.35
C ALA A 187 -9.27 9.65 -11.54
N VAL A 188 -10.11 9.87 -10.54
CA VAL A 188 -10.69 8.78 -9.73
C VAL A 188 -11.74 8.03 -10.54
N LEU A 189 -11.54 6.74 -10.75
CA LEU A 189 -12.41 5.85 -11.52
C LEU A 189 -13.44 5.13 -10.64
N GLU A 190 -13.00 4.66 -9.47
CA GLU A 190 -13.84 3.92 -8.51
C GLU A 190 -13.42 4.27 -7.09
N ARG A 191 -14.40 4.29 -6.18
CA ARG A 191 -14.19 4.39 -4.74
C ARG A 191 -15.12 3.45 -4.01
N GLU A 192 -14.60 2.76 -2.99
CA GLU A 192 -15.36 1.86 -2.14
C GLU A 192 -14.84 1.90 -0.71
N ASN A 193 -15.71 1.69 0.28
CA ASN A 193 -15.31 1.48 1.66
C ASN A 193 -15.26 -0.02 1.97
N LEU A 194 -14.06 -0.58 2.06
CA LEU A 194 -13.86 -2.03 2.24
C LEU A 194 -14.06 -2.52 3.67
N PHE A 195 -13.99 -1.62 4.65
CA PHE A 195 -14.11 -1.98 6.06
C PHE A 195 -14.81 -0.86 6.85
N PRO A 196 -15.75 -1.18 7.76
CA PRO A 196 -16.61 -0.16 8.37
C PRO A 196 -15.93 0.67 9.46
N SER A 197 -14.98 0.11 10.21
CA SER A 197 -14.39 0.83 11.36
C SER A 197 -12.98 0.35 11.73
N PRO A 198 -11.93 1.19 11.53
CA PRO A 198 -12.00 2.46 10.80
C PRO A 198 -12.38 2.21 9.34
N PRO A 199 -13.03 3.18 8.67
CA PRO A 199 -13.27 3.07 7.24
C PRO A 199 -11.95 2.87 6.49
N ASN A 200 -11.96 1.91 5.56
CA ASN A 200 -10.80 1.55 4.75
C ASN A 200 -11.14 1.85 3.29
N LEU A 201 -10.68 3.01 2.82
CA LEU A 201 -11.01 3.52 1.50
C LEU A 201 -10.18 2.82 0.43
N PHE A 202 -10.87 2.21 -0.54
CA PHE A 202 -10.31 1.83 -1.82
C PHE A 202 -10.52 2.95 -2.85
N LEU A 203 -9.48 3.24 -3.62
CA LEU A 203 -9.52 4.10 -4.81
C LEU A 203 -8.80 3.40 -5.96
N ALA A 204 -9.46 3.33 -7.12
CA ALA A 204 -8.79 3.17 -8.41
C ALA A 204 -8.71 4.54 -9.07
N ALA A 205 -7.50 4.98 -9.44
CA ALA A 205 -7.29 6.30 -9.99
C ALA A 205 -6.29 6.25 -11.15
N GLN A 206 -6.66 6.84 -12.29
CA GLN A 206 -5.87 6.81 -13.52
C GLN A 206 -5.01 8.07 -13.64
N LYS A 207 -3.77 7.90 -14.08
CA LYS A 207 -2.87 9.01 -14.43
C LYS A 207 -3.43 9.77 -15.64
N GLU A 208 -3.69 11.07 -15.45
CA GLU A 208 -4.01 12.02 -16.51
C GLU A 208 -2.78 12.47 -17.30
#